data_b204e7a94b721a1707223c0bca1f693e
#
_entry.id   b204e7a94b721a1707223c0bca1f693e
#
_cell.length_a   1.000
_cell.length_b   1.000
_cell.length_c   1.000
_cell.angle_alpha   90.00
_cell.angle_beta   90.00
_cell.angle_gamma   90.00
#
_symmetry.space_group_name_H-M   'P 1'
#
loop_
_entity.id
_entity.type
_entity.pdbx_description
1 polymer ?
#
loop_
_entity_poly.entity_id
_entity_poly.type
_entity_poly.pdbx_seq_one_letter_code
_entity_poly.pdbx_strand_id
1 'polypeptide(L)'
;MYPCILHKKCYNITKADAIPENRLIFKGRQTDKAIAKEHYSMRALNLTLLTDLYELTMMQGYFKNPTDQVVVFDAFYRKNPCDGGYAIAAGLEQIIEYIRDLHFTPDDIDYLKSLKIFDADFLEYLRGFHFTGDIYAIPEGTVIFPREPLVKVIAPVMEAQLIETALLNILNHQSLIATKASRVVYAAKGDGIMEFGLRRAQGPDAGIYGARAAMIGGCIGTSNVLTGQMFDVPVKGTHAHS
;
A
#
# COMPACT_ATOMS: atom_id res chain seq x y z
N MET A 1 13.67 1.57 13.49
CA MET A 1 12.70 1.39 12.39
C MET A 1 13.05 2.41 11.31
N TYR A 2 13.36 2.00 10.08
CA TYR A 2 13.77 2.95 9.03
C TYR A 2 12.64 2.98 7.99
N PRO A 3 11.95 4.12 7.82
CA PRO A 3 10.81 4.23 6.93
C PRO A 3 11.21 4.05 5.45
N CYS A 4 10.32 3.45 4.67
CA CYS A 4 10.27 3.65 3.23
C CYS A 4 10.13 5.14 2.92
N ILE A 5 10.73 5.60 1.84
CA ILE A 5 10.66 7.00 1.41
C ILE A 5 10.30 7.04 -0.06
N LEU A 6 9.36 7.90 -0.36
CA LEU A 6 9.10 8.31 -1.72
C LEU A 6 10.16 9.34 -2.14
N HIS A 7 10.89 9.08 -3.22
CA HIS A 7 11.82 10.04 -3.78
C HIS A 7 11.13 10.82 -4.90
N LYS A 8 10.92 12.11 -4.68
CA LYS A 8 10.33 13.01 -5.67
C LYS A 8 11.40 13.39 -6.70
N LYS A 9 11.34 12.82 -7.88
CA LYS A 9 12.05 13.32 -9.05
C LYS A 9 11.01 13.74 -10.09
N CYS A 10 10.92 15.04 -10.36
CA CYS A 10 10.16 15.55 -11.48
C CYS A 10 10.96 15.30 -12.76
N TYR A 11 10.44 14.49 -13.66
CA TYR A 11 10.98 14.30 -15.00
C TYR A 11 9.94 14.75 -16.03
N ASN A 12 10.36 15.57 -16.98
CA ASN A 12 9.61 15.73 -18.23
C ASN A 12 9.86 14.46 -19.05
N ILE A 13 8.88 13.56 -19.11
CA ILE A 13 9.01 12.31 -19.86
C ILE A 13 8.51 12.51 -21.27
N THR A 14 9.41 12.40 -22.24
CA THR A 14 9.09 12.05 -23.63
C THR A 14 9.01 10.52 -23.74
N LYS A 15 8.07 10.02 -24.50
CA LYS A 15 7.56 8.64 -24.62
C LYS A 15 8.54 7.47 -24.84
N ALA A 16 9.80 7.48 -24.45
CA ALA A 16 10.83 6.59 -24.99
C ALA A 16 11.63 5.70 -24.01
N ASP A 17 11.28 5.58 -22.73
CA ASP A 17 12.06 4.69 -21.85
C ASP A 17 11.36 3.34 -21.65
N ALA A 18 11.91 2.30 -22.30
CA ALA A 18 11.43 0.93 -22.23
C ALA A 18 11.56 0.35 -20.81
N ILE A 19 10.45 -0.14 -20.26
CA ILE A 19 10.35 -0.78 -18.95
C ILE A 19 10.56 -2.31 -19.12
N PRO A 20 11.35 -2.98 -18.26
CA PRO A 20 11.54 -4.44 -18.32
C PRO A 20 10.22 -5.21 -18.13
N GLU A 21 10.04 -6.32 -18.91
CA GLU A 21 8.80 -7.10 -19.06
C GLU A 21 8.27 -7.82 -17.79
N ASN A 22 8.97 -7.79 -16.65
CA ASN A 22 8.60 -8.54 -15.43
C ASN A 22 7.95 -7.69 -14.33
N ARG A 23 7.25 -6.61 -14.66
CA ARG A 23 6.51 -5.79 -13.68
C ARG A 23 5.02 -5.84 -13.93
N LEU A 24 4.22 -6.02 -12.86
CA LEU A 24 2.77 -5.87 -12.90
C LEU A 24 2.42 -4.41 -13.24
N ILE A 25 1.60 -4.22 -14.27
CA ILE A 25 1.13 -2.90 -14.71
C ILE A 25 -0.33 -2.76 -14.31
N PHE A 26 -0.65 -1.76 -13.49
CA PHE A 26 -2.01 -1.30 -13.30
C PHE A 26 -2.23 -0.03 -14.12
N LYS A 27 -3.14 -0.06 -15.11
CA LYS A 27 -3.55 1.11 -15.88
C LYS A 27 -4.91 1.57 -15.39
N GLY A 28 -5.01 2.80 -14.92
CA GLY A 28 -6.21 3.40 -14.30
C GLY A 28 -7.46 3.50 -15.18
N ARG A 29 -7.50 2.91 -16.37
CA ARG A 29 -8.62 3.01 -17.33
C ARG A 29 -9.20 1.68 -17.82
N GLN A 30 -9.06 0.56 -17.12
CA GLN A 30 -9.82 -0.65 -17.52
C GLN A 30 -10.77 -1.06 -16.41
N THR A 31 -12.05 -0.75 -16.62
CA THR A 31 -13.18 -1.37 -15.93
C THR A 31 -13.34 -2.80 -16.44
N ASP A 32 -12.50 -3.72 -16.03
CA ASP A 32 -12.76 -5.14 -16.25
C ASP A 32 -13.77 -5.63 -15.21
N LYS A 33 -15.03 -5.69 -15.66
CA LYS A 33 -16.16 -6.35 -14.99
C LYS A 33 -16.04 -7.88 -15.02
N ALA A 34 -14.92 -8.44 -14.65
CA ALA A 34 -14.77 -9.88 -14.53
C ALA A 34 -13.74 -10.21 -13.46
N ILE A 35 -14.24 -10.58 -12.36
CA ILE A 35 -13.80 -11.33 -11.17
C ILE A 35 -14.27 -10.58 -9.92
N ALA A 36 -15.59 -10.40 -9.81
CA ALA A 36 -16.21 -10.19 -8.51
C ALA A 36 -16.37 -11.57 -7.85
N LYS A 37 -15.30 -12.15 -7.28
CA LYS A 37 -15.46 -12.82 -6.01
C LYS A 37 -15.89 -11.71 -5.06
N GLU A 38 -17.05 -11.85 -4.43
CA GLU A 38 -17.44 -11.05 -3.28
C GLU A 38 -16.35 -11.27 -2.22
N HIS A 39 -15.25 -10.50 -2.32
CA HIS A 39 -14.32 -10.40 -1.23
C HIS A 39 -15.07 -9.73 -0.09
N TYR A 40 -15.16 -10.40 1.02
CA TYR A 40 -15.63 -9.86 2.28
C TYR A 40 -14.74 -8.65 2.60
N SER A 41 -15.14 -7.50 2.04
CA SER A 41 -14.55 -6.23 2.41
C SER A 41 -14.83 -6.08 3.90
N MET A 42 -13.80 -6.20 4.74
CA MET A 42 -13.86 -5.61 6.08
C MET A 42 -14.35 -4.20 5.85
N ARG A 43 -15.57 -3.88 6.42
CA ARG A 43 -16.22 -2.59 6.32
C ARG A 43 -15.27 -1.60 5.70
N ALA A 44 -15.40 -1.36 4.42
CA ALA A 44 -14.42 -0.60 3.69
C ALA A 44 -14.31 0.77 4.36
N LEU A 45 -13.40 0.86 5.32
CA LEU A 45 -12.99 2.15 5.81
C LEU A 45 -12.41 2.83 4.60
N ASN A 46 -13.10 3.84 4.11
CA ASN A 46 -12.54 4.65 3.05
C ASN A 46 -11.24 5.27 3.56
N LEU A 47 -10.11 4.84 3.00
CA LEU A 47 -8.79 5.29 3.43
C LEU A 47 -8.35 6.58 2.71
N THR A 48 -9.23 7.27 2.01
CA THR A 48 -8.89 8.51 1.27
C THR A 48 -8.28 9.58 2.17
N LEU A 49 -8.75 9.70 3.42
CA LEU A 49 -8.17 10.62 4.40
C LEU A 49 -7.00 10.03 5.20
N LEU A 50 -6.52 8.81 4.88
CA LEU A 50 -5.29 8.26 5.46
C LEU A 50 -4.09 8.91 4.78
N THR A 51 -3.92 10.20 5.00
CA THR A 51 -2.87 11.03 4.41
C THR A 51 -2.40 12.07 5.42
N ASP A 52 -1.19 12.57 5.25
CA ASP A 52 -0.69 13.66 6.06
C ASP A 52 -1.30 15.00 5.61
N LEU A 53 -1.56 15.91 6.53
CA LEU A 53 -2.21 17.18 6.23
C LEU A 53 -1.47 17.98 5.14
N TYR A 54 -0.14 17.91 5.11
CA TYR A 54 0.65 18.63 4.12
C TYR A 54 0.37 18.19 2.68
N GLU A 55 -0.04 16.94 2.47
CA GLU A 55 -0.41 16.43 1.15
C GLU A 55 -1.59 17.22 0.57
N LEU A 56 -2.65 17.39 1.37
CA LEU A 56 -3.84 18.13 0.97
C LEU A 56 -3.57 19.64 0.80
N THR A 57 -2.75 20.22 1.69
CA THR A 57 -2.39 21.66 1.56
C THR A 57 -1.50 21.93 0.36
N MET A 58 -0.59 21.01 0.01
CA MET A 58 0.18 21.08 -1.23
C MET A 58 -0.71 20.89 -2.47
N MET A 59 -1.65 19.93 -2.43
CA MET A 59 -2.63 19.75 -3.51
C MET A 59 -3.42 21.03 -3.77
N GLN A 60 -3.88 21.73 -2.72
CA GLN A 60 -4.54 23.04 -2.89
C GLN A 60 -3.59 24.07 -3.52
N GLY A 61 -2.32 24.06 -3.19
CA GLY A 61 -1.31 24.90 -3.82
C GLY A 61 -1.18 24.64 -5.33
N TYR A 62 -1.14 23.37 -5.72
CA TYR A 62 -1.12 22.96 -7.13
C TYR A 62 -2.44 23.31 -7.86
N PHE A 63 -3.58 23.14 -7.19
CA PHE A 63 -4.89 23.50 -7.73
C PHE A 63 -4.99 25.00 -8.04
N LYS A 64 -4.47 25.87 -7.16
CA LYS A 64 -4.45 27.34 -7.35
C LYS A 64 -3.46 27.79 -8.42
N ASN A 65 -2.41 27.01 -8.65
CA ASN A 65 -1.41 27.25 -9.67
C ASN A 65 -1.41 26.08 -10.65
N PRO A 66 -2.42 26.01 -11.54
CA PRO A 66 -2.63 24.86 -12.39
C PRO A 66 -1.38 24.45 -13.15
N THR A 67 -1.08 23.16 -13.08
CA THR A 67 0.01 22.56 -13.82
C THR A 67 -0.47 21.22 -14.40
N ASP A 68 -0.23 21.02 -15.69
CA ASP A 68 -0.46 19.75 -16.37
C ASP A 68 0.69 18.76 -16.13
N GLN A 69 1.46 19.00 -15.07
CA GLN A 69 2.66 18.24 -14.78
C GLN A 69 2.32 16.79 -14.38
N VAL A 70 2.75 15.87 -15.21
CA VAL A 70 2.86 14.46 -14.84
C VAL A 70 4.19 14.26 -14.13
N VAL A 71 4.14 13.60 -12.97
CA VAL A 71 5.31 13.31 -12.14
C VAL A 71 5.60 11.82 -12.08
N VAL A 72 6.83 11.48 -11.76
CA VAL A 72 7.24 10.11 -11.46
C VAL A 72 7.74 10.04 -10.04
N PHE A 73 7.07 9.22 -9.22
CA PHE A 73 7.48 8.96 -7.85
C PHE A 73 7.91 7.51 -7.70
N ASP A 74 9.07 7.28 -7.10
CA ASP A 74 9.59 5.96 -6.79
C ASP A 74 9.55 5.71 -5.28
N ALA A 75 8.79 4.70 -4.85
CA ALA A 75 8.83 4.20 -3.48
C ALA A 75 9.94 3.18 -3.33
N PHE A 76 10.82 3.36 -2.34
CA PHE A 76 11.90 2.44 -2.01
C PHE A 76 12.19 2.47 -0.51
N TYR A 77 12.91 1.45 -0.01
CA TYR A 77 13.41 1.49 1.36
C TYR A 77 14.93 1.75 1.40
N ARG A 78 15.38 2.37 2.50
CA ARG A 78 16.75 2.90 2.59
C ARG A 78 17.77 1.89 3.08
N LYS A 79 17.38 1.01 4.00
CA LYS A 79 18.27 0.11 4.71
C LYS A 79 17.54 -1.18 5.05
N ASN A 80 18.22 -2.31 4.94
CA ASN A 80 17.66 -3.60 5.31
C ASN A 80 17.19 -3.62 6.78
N PRO A 81 16.01 -4.18 7.07
CA PRO A 81 15.53 -4.31 8.43
C PRO A 81 16.39 -5.30 9.23
N CYS A 82 16.57 -5.02 10.52
CA CYS A 82 17.25 -5.90 11.49
C CYS A 82 18.63 -6.37 11.03
N ASP A 83 19.41 -5.48 10.41
CA ASP A 83 20.78 -5.73 9.88
C ASP A 83 20.88 -6.98 8.96
N GLY A 84 19.77 -7.32 8.29
CA GLY A 84 19.73 -8.42 7.34
C GLY A 84 20.26 -8.08 5.96
N GLY A 85 20.34 -9.11 5.09
CA GLY A 85 20.86 -8.96 3.71
C GLY A 85 19.80 -8.56 2.68
N TYR A 86 18.49 -8.64 3.00
CA TYR A 86 17.39 -8.44 2.06
C TYR A 86 16.09 -8.05 2.78
N ALA A 87 15.09 -7.69 2.00
CA ALA A 87 13.69 -7.63 2.43
C ALA A 87 12.79 -8.40 1.44
N ILE A 88 11.51 -8.60 1.83
CA ILE A 88 10.48 -9.22 0.98
C ILE A 88 9.44 -8.15 0.66
N ALA A 89 9.12 -7.96 -0.62
CA ALA A 89 8.07 -7.07 -1.06
C ALA A 89 6.70 -7.62 -0.65
N ALA A 90 5.88 -6.80 0.03
CA ALA A 90 4.50 -7.15 0.39
C ALA A 90 3.67 -5.88 0.59
N GLY A 91 2.34 -5.97 0.39
CA GLY A 91 1.38 -4.87 0.55
C GLY A 91 0.81 -4.34 -0.77
N LEU A 92 1.25 -4.84 -1.92
CA LEU A 92 0.82 -4.35 -3.22
C LEU A 92 -0.69 -4.55 -3.45
N GLU A 93 -1.25 -5.70 -3.07
CA GLU A 93 -2.68 -5.96 -3.24
C GLU A 93 -3.54 -4.92 -2.51
N GLN A 94 -3.23 -4.64 -1.24
CA GLN A 94 -3.94 -3.63 -0.45
C GLN A 94 -3.77 -2.22 -1.05
N ILE A 95 -2.60 -1.90 -1.61
CA ILE A 95 -2.38 -0.62 -2.30
C ILE A 95 -3.28 -0.50 -3.54
N ILE A 96 -3.40 -1.57 -4.33
CA ILE A 96 -4.27 -1.59 -5.51
C ILE A 96 -5.74 -1.40 -5.11
N GLU A 97 -6.19 -2.09 -4.05
CA GLU A 97 -7.54 -1.91 -3.50
C GLU A 97 -7.76 -0.47 -3.04
N TYR A 98 -6.85 0.08 -2.24
CA TYR A 98 -6.90 1.47 -1.79
C TYR A 98 -7.05 2.46 -2.95
N ILE A 99 -6.24 2.32 -4.01
CA ILE A 99 -6.26 3.25 -5.14
C ILE A 99 -7.51 3.10 -5.99
N ARG A 100 -8.05 1.88 -6.14
CA ARG A 100 -9.31 1.65 -6.84
C ARG A 100 -10.50 2.28 -6.12
N ASP A 101 -10.47 2.26 -4.80
CA ASP A 101 -11.54 2.77 -3.94
C ASP A 101 -11.34 4.24 -3.55
N LEU A 102 -10.29 4.90 -4.05
CA LEU A 102 -9.93 6.26 -3.70
C LEU A 102 -10.99 7.27 -4.19
N HIS A 103 -11.73 7.84 -3.26
CA HIS A 103 -12.73 8.89 -3.49
C HIS A 103 -13.06 9.63 -2.20
N PHE A 104 -13.34 10.93 -2.30
CA PHE A 104 -13.80 11.71 -1.17
C PHE A 104 -15.32 11.59 -1.00
N THR A 105 -15.76 11.12 0.16
CA THR A 105 -17.19 11.08 0.50
C THR A 105 -17.71 12.49 0.86
N PRO A 106 -19.04 12.72 0.86
CA PRO A 106 -19.60 13.98 1.37
C PRO A 106 -19.14 14.29 2.81
N ASP A 107 -19.05 13.28 3.67
CA ASP A 107 -18.61 13.43 5.06
C ASP A 107 -17.14 13.85 5.15
N ASP A 108 -16.27 13.31 4.27
CA ASP A 108 -14.87 13.73 4.17
C ASP A 108 -14.74 15.21 3.79
N ILE A 109 -15.54 15.64 2.80
CA ILE A 109 -15.55 17.04 2.35
C ILE A 109 -16.05 17.97 3.46
N ASP A 110 -17.11 17.59 4.18
CA ASP A 110 -17.64 18.38 5.28
C ASP A 110 -16.64 18.47 6.44
N TYR A 111 -15.92 17.38 6.73
CA TYR A 111 -14.83 17.40 7.69
C TYR A 111 -13.70 18.35 7.24
N LEU A 112 -13.20 18.23 6.01
CA LEU A 112 -12.14 19.10 5.48
C LEU A 112 -12.57 20.58 5.51
N LYS A 113 -13.83 20.88 5.18
CA LYS A 113 -14.41 22.22 5.28
C LYS A 113 -14.39 22.75 6.70
N SER A 114 -14.63 21.90 7.70
CA SER A 114 -14.62 22.28 9.11
C SER A 114 -13.26 22.74 9.60
N LEU A 115 -12.16 22.31 8.97
CA LEU A 115 -10.79 22.72 9.31
C LEU A 115 -10.51 24.19 8.96
N LYS A 116 -11.30 24.80 8.08
CA LYS A 116 -11.21 26.23 7.67
C LYS A 116 -9.87 26.65 7.05
N ILE A 117 -9.16 25.68 6.44
CA ILE A 117 -7.87 25.89 5.78
C ILE A 117 -7.94 25.61 4.28
N PHE A 118 -9.06 25.07 3.80
CA PHE A 118 -9.29 24.76 2.40
C PHE A 118 -10.36 25.66 1.79
N ASP A 119 -10.11 26.11 0.54
CA ASP A 119 -11.04 26.93 -0.22
C ASP A 119 -12.20 26.10 -0.78
N ALA A 120 -13.35 26.77 -0.99
CA ALA A 120 -14.55 26.11 -1.48
C ALA A 120 -14.36 25.43 -2.85
N ASP A 121 -13.63 26.09 -3.77
CA ASP A 121 -13.36 25.58 -5.12
C ASP A 121 -12.49 24.30 -5.08
N PHE A 122 -11.50 24.27 -4.21
CA PHE A 122 -10.67 23.09 -4.01
C PHE A 122 -11.48 21.91 -3.40
N LEU A 123 -12.34 22.19 -2.42
CA LEU A 123 -13.23 21.18 -1.85
C LEU A 123 -14.22 20.62 -2.89
N GLU A 124 -14.71 21.46 -3.81
CA GLU A 124 -15.56 20.99 -4.91
C GLU A 124 -14.77 20.12 -5.90
N TYR A 125 -13.52 20.49 -6.22
CA TYR A 125 -12.63 19.66 -7.03
C TYR A 125 -12.43 18.26 -6.40
N LEU A 126 -12.24 18.16 -5.08
CA LEU A 126 -12.04 16.89 -4.40
C LEU A 126 -13.26 15.96 -4.50
N ARG A 127 -14.50 16.46 -4.65
CA ARG A 127 -15.70 15.63 -4.85
C ARG A 127 -15.63 14.74 -6.09
N GLY A 128 -14.97 15.19 -7.14
CA GLY A 128 -14.77 14.44 -8.38
C GLY A 128 -13.42 13.73 -8.47
N PHE A 129 -12.65 13.73 -7.39
CA PHE A 129 -11.29 13.21 -7.41
C PHE A 129 -11.26 11.69 -7.57
N HIS A 130 -10.40 11.21 -8.44
CA HIS A 130 -10.08 9.80 -8.63
C HIS A 130 -8.66 9.67 -9.19
N PHE A 131 -8.04 8.52 -9.01
CA PHE A 131 -6.70 8.26 -9.53
C PHE A 131 -6.77 7.85 -11.01
N THR A 132 -6.00 8.52 -11.87
CA THR A 132 -5.95 8.27 -13.32
C THR A 132 -4.57 7.82 -13.81
N GLY A 133 -3.57 7.85 -12.92
CA GLY A 133 -2.18 7.53 -13.24
C GLY A 133 -1.91 6.04 -13.44
N ASP A 134 -0.66 5.73 -13.74
CA ASP A 134 -0.14 4.36 -13.88
C ASP A 134 0.73 3.99 -12.68
N ILE A 135 0.66 2.72 -12.27
CA ILE A 135 1.50 2.14 -11.20
C ILE A 135 2.22 0.91 -11.75
N TYR A 136 3.54 0.90 -11.54
CA TYR A 136 4.43 -0.22 -11.82
C TYR A 136 5.02 -0.70 -10.50
N ALA A 137 4.91 -1.97 -10.21
CA ALA A 137 5.35 -2.51 -8.93
C ALA A 137 6.08 -3.85 -9.07
N ILE A 138 6.95 -4.12 -8.10
CA ILE A 138 7.56 -5.44 -7.93
C ILE A 138 6.48 -6.38 -7.35
N PRO A 139 6.32 -7.61 -7.88
CA PRO A 139 5.38 -8.59 -7.35
C PRO A 139 5.66 -8.92 -5.87
N GLU A 140 4.59 -9.15 -5.09
CA GLU A 140 4.70 -9.60 -3.70
C GLU A 140 5.47 -10.93 -3.61
N GLY A 141 6.18 -11.12 -2.51
CA GLY A 141 7.04 -12.30 -2.29
C GLY A 141 8.43 -12.18 -2.92
N THR A 142 8.69 -11.17 -3.75
CA THR A 142 10.00 -10.95 -4.35
C THR A 142 11.02 -10.51 -3.31
N VAL A 143 12.23 -11.06 -3.37
CA VAL A 143 13.39 -10.56 -2.61
C VAL A 143 13.83 -9.23 -3.20
N ILE A 144 13.96 -8.22 -2.35
CA ILE A 144 14.28 -6.85 -2.72
C ILE A 144 15.46 -6.31 -1.91
N PHE A 145 16.13 -5.29 -2.47
CA PHE A 145 17.31 -4.67 -1.87
C PHE A 145 17.12 -3.16 -1.68
N PRO A 146 17.92 -2.52 -0.79
CA PRO A 146 17.80 -1.09 -0.53
C PRO A 146 17.97 -0.25 -1.78
N ARG A 147 17.14 0.82 -1.89
CA ARG A 147 17.15 1.80 -2.96
C ARG A 147 16.67 1.31 -4.34
N GLU A 148 16.19 0.07 -4.42
CA GLU A 148 15.47 -0.40 -5.61
C GLU A 148 14.05 0.18 -5.61
N PRO A 149 13.53 0.71 -6.73
CA PRO A 149 12.14 1.13 -6.84
C PRO A 149 11.20 -0.06 -6.67
N LEU A 150 10.43 -0.09 -5.57
CA LEU A 150 9.43 -1.12 -5.27
C LEU A 150 8.12 -0.83 -5.99
N VAL A 151 7.73 0.44 -5.97
CA VAL A 151 6.56 0.96 -6.67
C VAL A 151 6.97 2.25 -7.35
N LYS A 152 6.65 2.36 -8.63
CA LYS A 152 6.76 3.58 -9.43
C LYS A 152 5.36 4.08 -9.76
N VAL A 153 5.09 5.32 -9.43
CA VAL A 153 3.83 6.02 -9.74
C VAL A 153 4.11 7.04 -10.82
N ILE A 154 3.33 7.01 -11.91
CA ILE A 154 3.35 8.00 -12.99
C ILE A 154 1.95 8.60 -13.07
N ALA A 155 1.77 9.82 -12.59
CA ALA A 155 0.45 10.42 -12.46
C ALA A 155 0.51 11.96 -12.47
N PRO A 156 -0.63 12.64 -12.67
CA PRO A 156 -0.76 14.05 -12.34
C PRO A 156 -0.29 14.33 -10.91
N VAL A 157 0.38 15.47 -10.70
CA VAL A 157 1.09 15.73 -9.42
C VAL A 157 0.19 15.64 -8.18
N MET A 158 -1.06 16.09 -8.26
CA MET A 158 -2.00 16.02 -7.14
C MET A 158 -2.40 14.57 -6.80
N GLU A 159 -2.55 13.73 -7.81
CA GLU A 159 -2.89 12.31 -7.62
C GLU A 159 -1.72 11.54 -7.01
N ALA A 160 -0.51 11.75 -7.52
CA ALA A 160 0.70 11.13 -6.99
C ALA A 160 0.99 11.58 -5.55
N GLN A 161 0.71 12.86 -5.25
CA GLN A 161 0.90 13.43 -3.93
C GLN A 161 -0.02 12.79 -2.88
N LEU A 162 -1.32 12.67 -3.17
CA LEU A 162 -2.31 12.17 -2.20
C LEU A 162 -2.05 10.73 -1.76
N ILE A 163 -1.60 9.87 -2.66
CA ILE A 163 -1.44 8.44 -2.35
C ILE A 163 -0.16 8.10 -1.58
N GLU A 164 0.75 9.05 -1.41
CA GLU A 164 2.08 8.82 -0.83
C GLU A 164 2.00 8.16 0.56
N THR A 165 1.29 8.80 1.48
CA THR A 165 1.27 8.36 2.90
C THR A 165 0.69 6.96 3.06
N ALA A 166 -0.48 6.68 2.47
CA ALA A 166 -1.12 5.37 2.58
C ALA A 166 -0.27 4.27 1.90
N LEU A 167 0.27 4.54 0.71
CA LEU A 167 1.13 3.62 -0.02
C LEU A 167 2.35 3.24 0.82
N LEU A 168 3.06 4.21 1.38
CA LEU A 168 4.25 3.97 2.20
C LEU A 168 3.91 3.24 3.50
N ASN A 169 2.80 3.57 4.15
CA ASN A 169 2.33 2.91 5.38
C ASN A 169 2.09 1.42 5.13
N ILE A 170 1.34 1.09 4.07
CA ILE A 170 0.99 -0.28 3.70
C ILE A 170 2.23 -1.10 3.34
N LEU A 171 3.09 -0.58 2.44
CA LEU A 171 4.34 -1.24 2.05
C LEU A 171 5.24 -1.51 3.24
N ASN A 172 5.41 -0.51 4.11
CA ASN A 172 6.32 -0.58 5.24
C ASN A 172 5.90 -1.67 6.23
N HIS A 173 4.62 -1.69 6.63
CA HIS A 173 4.11 -2.68 7.57
C HIS A 173 4.25 -4.10 7.02
N GLN A 174 3.69 -4.36 5.85
CA GLN A 174 3.62 -5.71 5.30
C GLN A 174 5.00 -6.24 4.90
N SER A 175 5.86 -5.41 4.28
CA SER A 175 7.22 -5.85 3.91
C SER A 175 8.10 -6.15 5.12
N LEU A 176 7.97 -5.40 6.22
CA LEU A 176 8.70 -5.70 7.46
C LEU A 176 8.28 -7.04 8.07
N ILE A 177 6.98 -7.34 8.12
CA ILE A 177 6.47 -8.60 8.64
C ILE A 177 6.86 -9.76 7.72
N ALA A 178 6.65 -9.66 6.41
CA ALA A 178 7.04 -10.68 5.44
C ALA A 178 8.55 -10.99 5.52
N THR A 179 9.38 -9.96 5.64
CA THR A 179 10.83 -10.12 5.80
C THR A 179 11.18 -10.85 7.09
N LYS A 180 10.54 -10.50 8.21
CA LYS A 180 10.77 -11.20 9.49
C LYS A 180 10.34 -12.65 9.41
N ALA A 181 9.16 -12.90 8.85
CA ALA A 181 8.63 -14.25 8.64
C ALA A 181 9.57 -15.10 7.77
N SER A 182 10.05 -14.56 6.63
CA SER A 182 10.96 -15.28 5.73
C SER A 182 12.26 -15.73 6.40
N ARG A 183 12.80 -14.93 7.32
CA ARG A 183 13.99 -15.30 8.09
C ARG A 183 13.73 -16.41 9.09
N VAL A 184 12.56 -16.38 9.75
CA VAL A 184 12.16 -17.46 10.68
C VAL A 184 11.95 -18.75 9.90
N VAL A 185 11.26 -18.69 8.75
CA VAL A 185 11.05 -19.84 7.85
C VAL A 185 12.39 -20.40 7.35
N TYR A 186 13.31 -19.55 6.93
CA TYR A 186 14.64 -19.98 6.52
C TYR A 186 15.41 -20.68 7.66
N ALA A 187 15.35 -20.14 8.87
CA ALA A 187 16.00 -20.71 10.04
C ALA A 187 15.39 -22.06 10.47
N ALA A 188 14.12 -22.32 10.13
CA ALA A 188 13.42 -23.58 10.44
C ALA A 188 13.85 -24.75 9.55
N LYS A 189 14.67 -24.53 8.52
CA LYS A 189 15.29 -25.59 7.68
C LYS A 189 14.31 -26.61 7.10
N GLY A 190 13.10 -26.16 6.73
CA GLY A 190 12.06 -26.99 6.14
C GLY A 190 10.90 -27.34 7.09
N ASP A 191 11.03 -27.08 8.37
CA ASP A 191 9.90 -27.20 9.29
C ASP A 191 8.86 -26.09 9.04
N GLY A 192 7.58 -26.45 9.12
CA GLY A 192 6.48 -25.50 8.88
C GLY A 192 6.35 -24.47 10.00
N ILE A 193 6.34 -23.19 9.65
CA ILE A 193 6.16 -22.08 10.59
C ILE A 193 4.72 -21.58 10.53
N MET A 194 4.09 -21.44 11.71
CA MET A 194 2.75 -20.88 11.87
C MET A 194 2.80 -19.48 12.49
N GLU A 195 1.98 -18.58 11.99
CA GLU A 195 1.84 -17.22 12.51
C GLU A 195 0.82 -17.19 13.66
N PHE A 196 1.25 -16.79 14.86
CA PHE A 196 0.42 -16.70 16.08
C PHE A 196 0.51 -15.35 16.77
N GLY A 197 0.80 -14.28 16.04
CA GLY A 197 1.06 -12.94 16.56
C GLY A 197 -0.18 -12.06 16.80
N LEU A 198 -1.40 -12.50 16.43
CA LEU A 198 -2.61 -11.66 16.44
C LEU A 198 -2.77 -10.83 17.72
N ARG A 199 -2.71 -11.44 18.89
CA ARG A 199 -2.91 -10.76 20.19
C ARG A 199 -1.79 -9.79 20.58
N ARG A 200 -0.71 -9.73 19.81
CA ARG A 200 0.47 -8.88 20.03
C ARG A 200 0.66 -7.86 18.92
N ALA A 201 -0.23 -7.85 17.92
CA ALA A 201 -0.24 -6.89 16.85
C ALA A 201 -0.69 -5.49 17.36
N GLN A 202 -0.33 -4.47 16.62
CA GLN A 202 -0.62 -3.06 16.95
C GLN A 202 -1.97 -2.63 16.35
N GLY A 203 -3.02 -3.31 16.78
CA GLY A 203 -4.38 -3.10 16.32
C GLY A 203 -4.90 -4.21 15.38
N PRO A 204 -6.21 -4.23 15.12
CA PRO A 204 -6.84 -5.27 14.31
C PRO A 204 -6.25 -5.39 12.89
N ASP A 205 -6.09 -4.26 12.20
CA ASP A 205 -5.56 -4.23 10.84
C ASP A 205 -4.12 -4.74 10.79
N ALA A 206 -3.28 -4.35 11.75
CA ALA A 206 -1.93 -4.88 11.87
C ALA A 206 -1.92 -6.41 12.11
N GLY A 207 -2.90 -6.94 12.83
CA GLY A 207 -3.06 -8.37 13.02
C GLY A 207 -3.49 -9.11 11.76
N ILE A 208 -4.38 -8.53 10.97
CA ILE A 208 -4.92 -9.11 9.74
C ILE A 208 -3.86 -9.09 8.63
N TYR A 209 -3.39 -7.90 8.28
CA TYR A 209 -2.41 -7.74 7.20
C TYR A 209 -1.02 -8.22 7.59
N GLY A 210 -0.69 -8.24 8.88
CA GLY A 210 0.53 -8.88 9.38
C GLY A 210 0.50 -10.40 9.18
N ALA A 211 -0.62 -11.06 9.46
CA ALA A 211 -0.76 -12.48 9.20
C ALA A 211 -0.70 -12.80 7.70
N ARG A 212 -1.38 -12.01 6.84
CA ARG A 212 -1.24 -12.11 5.38
C ARG A 212 0.22 -11.97 4.94
N ALA A 213 0.92 -10.96 5.42
CA ALA A 213 2.32 -10.73 5.09
C ALA A 213 3.24 -11.87 5.57
N ALA A 214 2.94 -12.49 6.70
CA ALA A 214 3.67 -13.67 7.17
C ALA A 214 3.50 -14.87 6.24
N MET A 215 2.31 -15.05 5.64
CA MET A 215 2.10 -16.09 4.61
C MET A 215 2.95 -15.81 3.36
N ILE A 216 3.02 -14.56 2.89
CA ILE A 216 3.93 -14.15 1.81
C ILE A 216 5.39 -14.45 2.17
N GLY A 217 5.76 -14.29 3.44
CA GLY A 217 7.07 -14.62 3.98
C GLY A 217 7.35 -16.13 4.13
N GLY A 218 6.38 -17.00 3.79
CA GLY A 218 6.53 -18.46 3.78
C GLY A 218 5.96 -19.20 4.99
N CYS A 219 5.20 -18.56 5.88
CA CYS A 219 4.42 -19.25 6.90
C CYS A 219 3.35 -20.14 6.27
N ILE A 220 3.03 -21.29 6.90
CA ILE A 220 2.10 -22.28 6.36
C ILE A 220 0.69 -22.19 6.92
N GLY A 221 0.40 -21.20 7.75
CA GLY A 221 -0.90 -20.97 8.34
C GLY A 221 -0.84 -19.90 9.44
N THR A 222 -2.02 -19.42 9.83
CA THR A 222 -2.21 -18.45 10.90
C THR A 222 -3.28 -18.90 11.87
N SER A 223 -3.23 -18.44 13.13
CA SER A 223 -4.34 -18.59 14.07
C SER A 223 -5.43 -17.52 13.90
N ASN A 224 -5.24 -16.54 13.02
CA ASN A 224 -6.19 -15.46 12.77
C ASN A 224 -7.30 -15.94 11.85
N VAL A 225 -8.45 -16.29 12.42
CA VAL A 225 -9.60 -16.82 11.69
C VAL A 225 -10.11 -15.84 10.65
N LEU A 226 -10.13 -14.55 10.97
CA LEU A 226 -10.57 -13.51 10.03
C LEU A 226 -9.61 -13.37 8.83
N THR A 227 -8.31 -13.44 9.04
CA THR A 227 -7.32 -13.48 7.96
C THR A 227 -7.53 -14.71 7.07
N GLY A 228 -7.81 -15.87 7.68
CA GLY A 228 -8.14 -17.09 6.93
C GLY A 228 -9.34 -16.91 6.01
N GLN A 229 -10.40 -16.26 6.51
CA GLN A 229 -11.61 -15.99 5.74
C GLN A 229 -11.37 -14.97 4.61
N MET A 230 -10.64 -13.89 4.89
CA MET A 230 -10.42 -12.79 3.94
C MET A 230 -9.49 -13.19 2.78
N PHE A 231 -8.44 -13.93 3.07
CA PHE A 231 -7.37 -14.20 2.10
C PHE A 231 -7.25 -15.68 1.70
N ASP A 232 -8.22 -16.51 2.11
CA ASP A 232 -8.24 -17.95 1.81
C ASP A 232 -6.92 -18.65 2.19
N VAL A 233 -6.37 -18.31 3.37
CA VAL A 233 -5.14 -18.92 3.90
C VAL A 233 -5.45 -19.93 5.01
N PRO A 234 -4.62 -20.99 5.19
CA PRO A 234 -4.87 -22.02 6.18
C PRO A 234 -4.96 -21.49 7.61
N VAL A 235 -6.06 -21.79 8.30
CA VAL A 235 -6.20 -21.50 9.73
C VAL A 235 -5.77 -22.70 10.53
N LYS A 236 -4.83 -22.49 11.45
CA LYS A 236 -4.26 -23.52 12.32
C LYS A 236 -4.08 -22.98 13.74
N GLY A 237 -4.11 -23.87 14.71
CA GLY A 237 -3.96 -23.50 16.11
C GLY A 237 -3.49 -24.65 16.98
N THR A 238 -3.26 -24.34 18.25
CA THR A 238 -2.93 -25.30 19.31
C THR A 238 -3.98 -25.21 20.42
N HIS A 239 -3.95 -26.14 21.36
CA HIS A 239 -4.80 -26.07 22.55
C HIS A 239 -4.28 -25.04 23.56
N ALA A 240 -5.19 -24.51 24.37
CA ALA A 240 -4.83 -23.71 25.53
C ALA A 240 -4.33 -24.61 26.67
N HIS A 241 -3.69 -24.01 27.69
CA HIS A 241 -3.25 -24.70 28.89
C HIS A 241 -4.37 -24.87 29.92
N SER A 242 -5.54 -24.25 29.69
CA SER A 242 -6.71 -24.37 30.59
C SER A 242 -7.64 -25.49 30.17
#